data_a82940a2151c462056c1d30fdeac2ba9
#
_entry.id   a82940a2151c462056c1d30fdeac2ba9
#
_cell.length_a   1.000
_cell.length_b   1.000
_cell.length_c   1.000
_cell.angle_alpha   90.00
_cell.angle_beta   90.00
_cell.angle_gamma   90.00
#
_symmetry.space_group_name_H-M   'P 1'
#
loop_
_entity.id
_entity.type
_entity.pdbx_description
1 polymer ?
#
loop_
_entity_poly.entity_id
_entity_poly.type
_entity_poly.pdbx_seq_one_letter_code
_entity_poly.pdbx_strand_id
1 'polypeptide(L)'
;MNRSPEKGASKAQPAGQIEKSSCCLLITGFGGFPGARFNPTARLVKKLARIRRPAFAQARTVTHVFSTQYAAVDRELPELMRQHRPDVILLLGLAARSKHLRIEMRARNMLSILATDAQGFAPRHGAIRMGAPADRRARTASARVLAATRGFGVRTKLSRDAGGYVCNYLYWRALEYAERMSKPALVQFVHVPQIKNGSSRMQSANRPSFAKLAGALQALLVELIAQARRP
;
A
#
# COMPACT_ATOMS: atom_id res chain seq x y z
N MET A 1 -35.63 3.80 -69.18
CA MET A 1 -35.82 4.23 -67.74
C MET A 1 -34.75 3.58 -66.92
N ASN A 2 -33.74 4.34 -66.62
CA ASN A 2 -32.51 3.85 -66.01
C ASN A 2 -32.36 4.52 -64.62
N ARG A 3 -32.38 3.77 -63.56
CA ARG A 3 -32.11 4.25 -62.22
C ARG A 3 -30.80 3.67 -61.72
N SER A 4 -29.82 4.53 -61.57
CA SER A 4 -28.54 4.24 -60.89
C SER A 4 -28.73 4.17 -59.36
N PRO A 5 -28.01 3.32 -58.67
CA PRO A 5 -28.00 3.30 -57.20
C PRO A 5 -26.96 4.28 -56.66
N GLU A 6 -27.39 5.03 -55.67
CA GLU A 6 -26.56 5.95 -54.87
C GLU A 6 -25.50 5.20 -54.06
N LYS A 7 -24.27 5.69 -54.13
CA LYS A 7 -23.15 5.27 -53.28
C LYS A 7 -23.32 5.83 -51.88
N GLY A 8 -23.58 4.95 -50.93
CA GLY A 8 -23.51 5.25 -49.51
C GLY A 8 -22.07 5.54 -49.07
N ALA A 9 -21.81 6.78 -48.68
CA ALA A 9 -20.55 7.20 -48.11
C ALA A 9 -20.43 6.65 -46.67
N SER A 10 -19.55 5.68 -46.48
CA SER A 10 -19.14 5.18 -45.15
C SER A 10 -18.44 6.32 -44.39
N LYS A 11 -19.06 6.82 -43.34
CA LYS A 11 -18.41 7.72 -42.37
C LYS A 11 -17.34 6.94 -41.61
N ALA A 12 -16.08 7.24 -41.92
CA ALA A 12 -14.95 6.79 -41.12
C ALA A 12 -15.08 7.33 -39.69
N GLN A 13 -15.14 6.42 -38.73
CA GLN A 13 -15.05 6.76 -37.31
C GLN A 13 -13.66 7.35 -37.02
N PRO A 14 -13.56 8.44 -36.23
CA PRO A 14 -12.27 9.01 -35.88
C PRO A 14 -11.48 8.01 -35.00
N ALA A 15 -10.25 7.77 -35.44
CA ALA A 15 -9.28 6.92 -34.77
C ALA A 15 -9.01 7.40 -33.32
N GLY A 16 -9.18 6.47 -32.39
CA GLY A 16 -8.42 6.36 -31.16
C GLY A 16 -8.24 7.62 -30.32
N GLN A 17 -9.22 7.95 -29.47
CA GLN A 17 -8.86 8.55 -28.20
C GLN A 17 -8.01 7.53 -27.44
N ILE A 18 -6.71 7.80 -27.28
CA ILE A 18 -5.84 7.10 -26.33
C ILE A 18 -6.46 7.35 -24.97
N GLU A 19 -7.23 6.39 -24.45
CA GLU A 19 -7.71 6.41 -23.06
C GLU A 19 -6.47 6.57 -22.18
N LYS A 20 -6.35 7.72 -21.52
CA LYS A 20 -5.32 7.94 -20.49
C LYS A 20 -5.44 6.79 -19.50
N SER A 21 -4.51 5.84 -19.56
CA SER A 21 -4.42 4.68 -18.70
C SER A 21 -4.72 5.09 -17.26
N SER A 22 -5.83 4.63 -16.70
CA SER A 22 -6.24 4.97 -15.36
C SER A 22 -5.23 4.36 -14.37
N CYS A 23 -4.63 5.20 -13.51
CA CYS A 23 -3.69 4.75 -12.48
C CYS A 23 -4.37 3.74 -11.55
N CYS A 24 -3.79 2.55 -11.40
CA CYS A 24 -4.30 1.53 -10.50
C CYS A 24 -3.60 1.62 -9.13
N LEU A 25 -4.40 1.79 -8.08
CA LEU A 25 -3.96 1.84 -6.69
C LEU A 25 -4.33 0.54 -5.98
N LEU A 26 -3.34 -0.14 -5.40
CA LEU A 26 -3.56 -1.24 -4.48
C LEU A 26 -3.29 -0.74 -3.05
N ILE A 27 -4.30 -0.77 -2.19
CA ILE A 27 -4.19 -0.36 -0.79
C ILE A 27 -4.45 -1.58 0.08
N THR A 28 -3.47 -1.97 0.89
CA THR A 28 -3.61 -3.14 1.74
C THR A 28 -3.37 -2.83 3.21
N GLY A 29 -3.85 -3.70 4.07
CA GLY A 29 -3.62 -3.69 5.51
C GLY A 29 -3.69 -5.10 6.06
N PHE A 30 -3.67 -5.21 7.37
CA PHE A 30 -3.81 -6.47 8.06
C PHE A 30 -5.05 -6.49 8.95
N GLY A 31 -5.65 -7.66 9.09
CA GLY A 31 -6.68 -7.94 10.07
C GLY A 31 -6.15 -7.92 11.51
N GLY A 32 -7.04 -8.14 12.49
CA GLY A 32 -6.65 -8.38 13.87
C GLY A 32 -5.88 -9.71 13.99
N PHE A 33 -4.98 -9.82 14.98
CA PHE A 33 -4.23 -11.03 15.27
C PHE A 33 -4.07 -11.19 16.79
N PRO A 34 -3.63 -12.36 17.32
CA PRO A 34 -3.59 -12.63 18.75
C PRO A 34 -2.91 -11.56 19.61
N GLY A 35 -1.84 -10.92 19.12
CA GLY A 35 -1.16 -9.80 19.80
C GLY A 35 -1.78 -8.42 19.61
N ALA A 36 -2.78 -8.27 18.70
CA ALA A 36 -3.45 -7.01 18.41
C ALA A 36 -4.83 -7.22 17.79
N ARG A 37 -5.81 -7.54 18.63
CA ARG A 37 -7.21 -7.72 18.21
C ARG A 37 -7.77 -6.49 17.48
N PHE A 38 -7.36 -5.29 17.89
CA PHE A 38 -7.70 -4.02 17.26
C PHE A 38 -6.56 -3.52 16.38
N ASN A 39 -6.53 -3.99 15.14
CA ASN A 39 -5.63 -3.46 14.13
C ASN A 39 -6.34 -2.37 13.33
N PRO A 40 -5.93 -1.08 13.42
CA PRO A 40 -6.61 0.01 12.73
C PRO A 40 -6.44 -0.04 11.21
N THR A 41 -5.49 -0.84 10.69
CA THR A 41 -5.16 -0.82 9.26
C THR A 41 -6.31 -1.29 8.39
N ALA A 42 -7.06 -2.32 8.78
CA ALA A 42 -8.24 -2.78 8.05
C ALA A 42 -9.31 -1.69 7.91
N ARG A 43 -9.56 -0.91 8.98
CA ARG A 43 -10.48 0.23 8.94
C ARG A 43 -9.94 1.38 8.09
N LEU A 44 -8.63 1.64 8.14
CA LEU A 44 -7.97 2.65 7.33
C LEU A 44 -8.07 2.30 5.84
N VAL A 45 -7.81 1.06 5.45
CA VAL A 45 -7.99 0.57 4.07
C VAL A 45 -9.40 0.87 3.57
N LYS A 46 -10.43 0.48 4.33
CA LYS A 46 -11.84 0.76 3.98
C LYS A 46 -12.14 2.26 3.87
N LYS A 47 -11.54 3.10 4.74
CA LYS A 47 -11.71 4.57 4.69
C LYS A 47 -11.04 5.16 3.46
N LEU A 48 -9.82 4.72 3.13
CA LEU A 48 -9.06 5.20 1.98
C LEU A 48 -9.72 4.80 0.65
N ALA A 49 -10.37 3.64 0.57
CA ALA A 49 -11.12 3.21 -0.61
C ALA A 49 -12.29 4.14 -0.99
N ARG A 50 -12.81 4.89 -0.01
CA ARG A 50 -13.97 5.78 -0.18
C ARG A 50 -13.60 7.24 -0.44
N ILE A 51 -12.33 7.52 -0.74
CA ILE A 51 -11.87 8.89 -1.01
C ILE A 51 -12.51 9.38 -2.31
N ARG A 52 -13.09 10.59 -2.26
CA ARG A 52 -13.63 11.31 -3.40
C ARG A 52 -12.89 12.65 -3.52
N ARG A 53 -11.79 12.67 -4.25
CA ARG A 53 -11.00 13.88 -4.56
C ARG A 53 -10.57 13.87 -6.01
N PRO A 54 -10.37 15.04 -6.65
CA PRO A 54 -9.96 15.11 -8.06
C PRO A 54 -8.73 14.28 -8.40
N ALA A 55 -7.73 14.20 -7.50
CA ALA A 55 -6.53 13.39 -7.69
C ALA A 55 -6.81 11.88 -7.89
N PHE A 56 -7.97 11.40 -7.41
CA PHE A 56 -8.42 10.00 -7.52
C PHE A 56 -9.46 9.77 -8.62
N ALA A 57 -9.93 10.83 -9.31
CA ALA A 57 -11.01 10.73 -10.30
C ALA A 57 -10.66 9.77 -11.45
N GLN A 58 -9.37 9.68 -11.80
CA GLN A 58 -8.84 8.79 -12.84
C GLN A 58 -8.01 7.64 -12.23
N ALA A 59 -8.31 7.21 -11.02
CA ALA A 59 -7.60 6.13 -10.36
C ALA A 59 -8.57 5.01 -9.98
N ARG A 60 -8.27 3.80 -10.44
CA ARG A 60 -8.95 2.59 -9.99
C ARG A 60 -8.34 2.13 -8.67
N THR A 61 -9.15 2.07 -7.61
CA THR A 61 -8.69 1.65 -6.29
C THR A 61 -9.10 0.23 -6.00
N VAL A 62 -8.13 -0.61 -5.72
CA VAL A 62 -8.27 -1.99 -5.24
C VAL A 62 -7.86 -2.04 -3.78
N THR A 63 -8.59 -2.76 -2.96
CA THR A 63 -8.28 -2.90 -1.54
C THR A 63 -8.21 -4.34 -1.13
N HIS A 64 -7.28 -4.66 -0.21
CA HIS A 64 -7.15 -5.99 0.35
C HIS A 64 -6.75 -5.94 1.82
N VAL A 65 -7.20 -6.90 2.62
CA VAL A 65 -6.84 -7.03 4.04
C VAL A 65 -6.29 -8.44 4.25
N PHE A 66 -4.97 -8.52 4.40
CA PHE A 66 -4.30 -9.79 4.67
C PHE A 66 -4.59 -10.31 6.08
N SER A 67 -4.69 -11.61 6.21
CA SER A 67 -4.42 -12.28 7.49
C SER A 67 -2.95 -12.07 7.86
N THR A 68 -2.63 -11.99 9.16
CA THR A 68 -1.24 -11.80 9.61
C THR A 68 -0.50 -13.13 9.58
N GLN A 69 -0.31 -13.68 8.37
CA GLN A 69 0.24 -15.01 8.09
C GLN A 69 1.18 -14.94 6.87
N TYR A 70 2.31 -15.63 6.93
CA TYR A 70 3.25 -15.70 5.81
C TYR A 70 2.62 -16.39 4.60
N ALA A 71 1.91 -17.51 4.83
CA ALA A 71 1.23 -18.27 3.78
C ALA A 71 0.14 -17.46 3.07
N ALA A 72 -0.60 -16.60 3.80
CA ALA A 72 -1.57 -15.70 3.19
C ALA A 72 -0.92 -14.69 2.25
N VAL A 73 0.23 -14.13 2.65
CA VAL A 73 0.99 -13.21 1.79
C VAL A 73 1.45 -13.92 0.51
N ASP A 74 1.99 -15.16 0.64
CA ASP A 74 2.49 -15.92 -0.52
C ASP A 74 1.40 -16.31 -1.50
N ARG A 75 0.20 -16.61 -1.02
CA ARG A 75 -0.94 -16.97 -1.86
C ARG A 75 -1.58 -15.75 -2.51
N GLU A 76 -1.82 -14.69 -1.74
CA GLU A 76 -2.73 -13.61 -2.14
C GLU A 76 -2.00 -12.46 -2.85
N LEU A 77 -0.76 -12.12 -2.44
CA LEU A 77 -0.04 -11.02 -3.07
C LEU A 77 0.26 -11.25 -4.56
N PRO A 78 0.77 -12.43 -5.01
CA PRO A 78 1.02 -12.69 -6.44
C PRO A 78 -0.24 -12.54 -7.28
N GLU A 79 -1.38 -13.02 -6.76
CA GLU A 79 -2.65 -12.94 -7.45
C GLU A 79 -3.12 -11.49 -7.61
N LEU A 80 -3.05 -10.68 -6.55
CA LEU A 80 -3.36 -9.25 -6.59
C LEU A 80 -2.47 -8.50 -7.61
N MET A 81 -1.17 -8.81 -7.62
CA MET A 81 -0.21 -8.18 -8.54
C MET A 81 -0.50 -8.57 -10.00
N ARG A 82 -0.78 -9.85 -10.26
CA ARG A 82 -1.08 -10.37 -11.60
C ARG A 82 -2.40 -9.81 -12.14
N GLN A 83 -3.46 -9.83 -11.32
CA GLN A 83 -4.81 -9.45 -11.71
C GLN A 83 -4.96 -7.96 -11.92
N HIS A 84 -4.35 -7.16 -11.06
CA HIS A 84 -4.61 -5.73 -11.02
C HIS A 84 -3.50 -4.87 -11.63
N ARG A 85 -2.27 -5.38 -11.73
CA ARG A 85 -1.08 -4.68 -12.26
C ARG A 85 -1.00 -3.24 -11.71
N PRO A 86 -0.93 -3.06 -10.38
CA PRO A 86 -1.02 -1.74 -9.78
C PRO A 86 0.17 -0.85 -10.15
N ASP A 87 -0.08 0.45 -10.36
CA ASP A 87 0.96 1.47 -10.52
C ASP A 87 1.49 1.95 -9.16
N VAL A 88 0.62 1.95 -8.14
CA VAL A 88 0.94 2.36 -6.77
C VAL A 88 0.42 1.31 -5.80
N ILE A 89 1.27 0.91 -4.86
CA ILE A 89 0.95 -0.04 -3.79
C ILE A 89 1.21 0.62 -2.45
N LEU A 90 0.16 0.85 -1.67
CA LEU A 90 0.26 1.30 -0.29
C LEU A 90 -0.02 0.13 0.65
N LEU A 91 0.98 -0.25 1.43
CA LEU A 91 0.91 -1.31 2.42
C LEU A 91 0.85 -0.69 3.82
N LEU A 92 -0.17 -1.03 4.60
CA LEU A 92 -0.36 -0.53 5.97
C LEU A 92 -0.13 -1.64 6.99
N GLY A 93 0.77 -1.41 7.94
CA GLY A 93 1.01 -2.29 9.09
C GLY A 93 0.82 -1.55 10.41
N LEU A 94 0.59 -2.29 11.49
CA LEU A 94 0.50 -1.75 12.83
C LEU A 94 1.85 -1.79 13.53
N ALA A 95 2.35 -0.63 13.98
CA ALA A 95 3.45 -0.53 14.93
C ALA A 95 2.90 -0.17 16.32
N ALA A 96 2.38 -1.16 17.05
CA ALA A 96 1.62 -0.96 18.30
C ALA A 96 2.38 -0.16 19.37
N ARG A 97 3.71 -0.29 19.43
CA ARG A 97 4.59 0.43 20.37
C ARG A 97 5.03 1.80 19.87
N SER A 98 4.82 2.13 18.58
CA SER A 98 5.20 3.42 18.01
C SER A 98 4.18 4.51 18.37
N LYS A 99 4.68 5.71 18.64
CA LYS A 99 3.86 6.95 18.75
C LYS A 99 3.82 7.72 17.43
N HIS A 100 4.54 7.24 16.41
CA HIS A 100 4.73 7.91 15.12
C HIS A 100 4.16 7.07 14.00
N LEU A 101 3.63 7.71 12.98
CA LEU A 101 3.48 7.13 11.66
C LEU A 101 4.89 6.97 11.06
N ARG A 102 5.23 5.78 10.57
CA ARG A 102 6.55 5.47 10.05
C ARG A 102 6.46 5.15 8.56
N ILE A 103 7.16 5.93 7.76
CA ILE A 103 7.33 5.72 6.33
C ILE A 103 8.57 4.84 6.17
N GLU A 104 8.37 3.57 5.84
CA GLU A 104 9.46 2.61 5.73
C GLU A 104 10.18 2.80 4.39
N MET A 105 11.48 3.04 4.43
CA MET A 105 12.31 3.31 3.26
C MET A 105 12.83 2.03 2.59
N ARG A 106 12.81 0.91 3.30
CA ARG A 106 13.28 -0.39 2.82
C ARG A 106 12.63 -1.55 3.57
N ALA A 107 12.58 -2.69 2.91
CA ALA A 107 12.37 -3.99 3.52
C ALA A 107 13.72 -4.71 3.68
N ARG A 108 13.93 -5.43 4.78
CA ARG A 108 15.16 -6.19 5.05
C ARG A 108 14.95 -7.66 4.70
N ASN A 109 15.98 -8.31 4.17
CA ASN A 109 15.99 -9.76 3.95
C ASN A 109 16.12 -10.51 5.28
N MET A 110 15.15 -10.28 6.17
CA MET A 110 15.20 -10.77 7.55
C MET A 110 13.84 -11.23 8.03
N LEU A 111 13.83 -12.36 8.73
CA LEU A 111 12.68 -12.91 9.46
C LEU A 111 13.07 -13.18 10.91
N SER A 112 12.14 -12.91 11.82
CA SER A 112 12.29 -13.35 13.22
C SER A 112 11.92 -14.82 13.33
N ILE A 113 12.86 -15.65 13.73
CA ILE A 113 12.63 -17.08 14.02
C ILE A 113 11.92 -17.30 15.35
N LEU A 114 11.82 -16.26 16.20
CA LEU A 114 11.19 -16.31 17.52
C LEU A 114 9.72 -15.89 17.52
N ALA A 115 9.25 -15.28 16.43
CA ALA A 115 7.89 -14.76 16.34
C ALA A 115 7.02 -15.64 15.44
N THR A 116 5.98 -16.23 16.02
CA THR A 116 4.98 -17.00 15.28
C THR A 116 3.96 -16.07 14.63
N ASP A 117 3.49 -16.43 13.44
CA ASP A 117 2.38 -15.74 12.79
C ASP A 117 1.01 -16.07 13.43
N ALA A 118 -0.08 -15.58 12.87
CA ALA A 118 -1.42 -15.78 13.43
C ALA A 118 -1.91 -17.24 13.40
N GLN A 119 -1.22 -18.13 12.66
CA GLN A 119 -1.47 -19.59 12.65
C GLN A 119 -0.46 -20.37 13.50
N GLY A 120 0.45 -19.70 14.19
CA GLY A 120 1.48 -20.37 14.98
C GLY A 120 2.72 -20.79 14.17
N PHE A 121 2.81 -20.41 12.89
CA PHE A 121 3.99 -20.72 12.08
C PHE A 121 5.14 -19.76 12.41
N ALA A 122 6.32 -20.33 12.70
CA ALA A 122 7.59 -19.61 12.84
C ALA A 122 8.53 -19.95 11.66
N PRO A 123 9.19 -18.93 11.06
CA PRO A 123 10.19 -19.18 10.02
C PRO A 123 11.36 -20.02 10.57
N ARG A 124 11.85 -20.98 9.79
CA ARG A 124 13.02 -21.81 10.16
C ARG A 124 14.34 -21.09 9.97
N HIS A 125 14.39 -20.07 9.10
CA HIS A 125 15.58 -19.32 8.74
C HIS A 125 15.37 -17.83 8.95
N GLY A 126 16.43 -17.11 9.31
CA GLY A 126 16.41 -15.67 9.55
C GLY A 126 16.34 -14.82 8.27
N ALA A 127 16.43 -15.42 7.07
CA ALA A 127 16.34 -14.71 5.79
C ALA A 127 15.03 -15.02 5.05
N ILE A 128 14.47 -14.01 4.37
CA ILE A 128 13.29 -14.19 3.50
C ILE A 128 13.68 -15.04 2.28
N ARG A 129 14.84 -14.77 1.70
CA ARG A 129 15.39 -15.52 0.57
C ARG A 129 16.90 -15.63 0.69
N MET A 130 17.41 -16.84 0.75
CA MET A 130 18.85 -17.10 0.74
C MET A 130 19.49 -16.57 -0.54
N GLY A 131 20.67 -15.97 -0.43
CA GLY A 131 21.42 -15.43 -1.56
C GLY A 131 20.84 -14.14 -2.18
N ALA A 132 19.69 -13.63 -1.71
CA ALA A 132 19.15 -12.35 -2.15
C ALA A 132 19.83 -11.16 -1.44
N PRO A 133 19.73 -9.91 -1.99
CA PRO A 133 20.27 -8.71 -1.36
C PRO A 133 19.83 -8.55 0.11
N ALA A 134 20.62 -7.84 0.91
CA ALA A 134 20.31 -7.62 2.33
C ALA A 134 19.07 -6.76 2.54
N ASP A 135 18.76 -5.88 1.61
CA ASP A 135 17.54 -5.06 1.62
C ASP A 135 17.01 -4.77 0.20
N ARG A 136 15.73 -4.37 0.13
CA ARG A 136 15.07 -3.78 -1.05
C ARG A 136 14.53 -2.42 -0.67
N ARG A 137 14.78 -1.40 -1.50
CA ARG A 137 14.42 -0.02 -1.20
C ARG A 137 13.16 0.41 -1.92
N ALA A 138 12.34 1.23 -1.24
CA ALA A 138 11.27 1.94 -1.90
C ALA A 138 11.84 2.88 -2.97
N ARG A 139 11.19 2.92 -4.14
CA ARG A 139 11.51 3.88 -5.21
C ARG A 139 10.79 5.21 -5.04
N THR A 140 9.96 5.33 -4.02
CA THR A 140 9.22 6.55 -3.69
C THR A 140 10.15 7.66 -3.20
N ALA A 141 9.86 8.91 -3.54
CA ALA A 141 10.57 10.07 -3.01
C ALA A 141 10.17 10.31 -1.54
N SER A 142 10.81 9.58 -0.63
CA SER A 142 10.44 9.48 0.80
C SER A 142 10.34 10.85 1.49
N ALA A 143 11.19 11.83 1.14
CA ALA A 143 11.12 13.18 1.69
C ALA A 143 9.81 13.90 1.31
N ARG A 144 9.33 13.71 0.08
CA ARG A 144 8.05 14.27 -0.39
C ARG A 144 6.87 13.58 0.27
N VAL A 145 6.93 12.24 0.39
CA VAL A 145 5.94 11.44 1.11
C VAL A 145 5.84 11.88 2.58
N LEU A 146 6.98 12.13 3.23
CA LEU A 146 7.02 12.69 4.59
C LEU A 146 6.39 14.08 4.65
N ALA A 147 6.76 14.96 3.72
CA ALA A 147 6.22 16.33 3.66
C ALA A 147 4.70 16.35 3.48
N ALA A 148 4.15 15.46 2.65
CA ALA A 148 2.71 15.35 2.40
C ALA A 148 1.90 15.00 3.67
N THR A 149 2.51 14.36 4.67
CA THR A 149 1.82 14.02 5.94
C THR A 149 1.81 15.15 6.96
N ARG A 150 2.51 16.27 6.70
CA ARG A 150 2.53 17.45 7.60
C ARG A 150 1.16 18.12 7.63
N GLY A 151 0.86 18.79 8.73
CA GLY A 151 -0.40 19.54 8.88
C GLY A 151 -1.58 18.71 9.42
N PHE A 152 -1.47 17.37 9.48
CA PHE A 152 -2.54 16.52 10.00
C PHE A 152 -2.47 16.24 11.50
N GLY A 153 -1.50 16.83 12.21
CA GLY A 153 -1.29 16.62 13.65
C GLY A 153 -0.93 15.17 13.99
N VAL A 154 -0.27 14.48 13.06
CA VAL A 154 0.32 13.14 13.25
C VAL A 154 1.83 13.27 13.15
N ARG A 155 2.53 12.88 14.22
CA ARG A 155 3.99 12.80 14.17
C ARG A 155 4.40 11.73 13.17
N THR A 156 5.14 12.12 12.14
CA THR A 156 5.60 11.20 11.09
C THR A 156 7.12 11.20 11.01
N LYS A 157 7.73 10.03 10.77
CA LYS A 157 9.17 9.89 10.56
C LYS A 157 9.49 8.89 9.46
N LEU A 158 10.66 9.05 8.84
CA LEU A 158 11.25 8.03 7.99
C LEU A 158 11.81 6.89 8.85
N SER A 159 11.73 5.66 8.35
CA SER A 159 12.23 4.47 9.02
C SER A 159 12.98 3.58 8.04
N ARG A 160 14.05 2.95 8.51
CA ARG A 160 14.85 1.98 7.76
C ARG A 160 14.68 0.55 8.26
N ASP A 161 13.67 0.33 9.09
CA ASP A 161 13.45 -0.97 9.73
C ASP A 161 11.96 -1.27 9.87
N ALA A 162 11.44 -2.04 8.93
CA ALA A 162 10.07 -2.55 8.95
C ALA A 162 9.88 -3.77 9.90
N GLY A 163 10.92 -4.11 10.67
CA GLY A 163 10.94 -5.26 11.58
C GLY A 163 11.37 -6.56 10.88
N GLY A 164 11.11 -7.68 11.55
CA GLY A 164 11.40 -9.03 11.04
C GLY A 164 10.16 -9.93 11.04
N TYR A 165 8.97 -9.37 10.91
CA TYR A 165 7.71 -10.10 10.97
C TYR A 165 6.93 -9.99 9.65
N VAL A 166 5.69 -10.44 9.60
CA VAL A 166 4.84 -10.50 8.40
C VAL A 166 4.76 -9.15 7.67
N CYS A 167 4.85 -8.01 8.38
CA CYS A 167 4.89 -6.68 7.77
C CYS A 167 6.11 -6.50 6.86
N ASN A 168 7.30 -6.81 7.37
CA ASN A 168 8.54 -6.74 6.59
C ASN A 168 8.54 -7.76 5.45
N TYR A 169 7.98 -8.95 5.70
CA TYR A 169 7.82 -9.99 4.69
C TYR A 169 6.95 -9.52 3.52
N LEU A 170 5.74 -9.02 3.80
CA LEU A 170 4.85 -8.47 2.77
C LEU A 170 5.54 -7.35 1.99
N TYR A 171 6.25 -6.44 2.69
CA TYR A 171 6.93 -5.34 2.04
C TYR A 171 8.05 -5.81 1.11
N TRP A 172 8.89 -6.75 1.59
CA TRP A 172 9.93 -7.38 0.77
C TRP A 172 9.37 -8.01 -0.50
N ARG A 173 8.33 -8.84 -0.35
CA ARG A 173 7.69 -9.54 -1.46
C ARG A 173 7.03 -8.57 -2.44
N ALA A 174 6.39 -7.51 -1.96
CA ALA A 174 5.79 -6.50 -2.82
C ALA A 174 6.84 -5.74 -3.65
N LEU A 175 7.97 -5.37 -3.04
CA LEU A 175 9.10 -4.75 -3.76
C LEU A 175 9.68 -5.71 -4.79
N GLU A 176 9.88 -6.99 -4.42
CA GLU A 176 10.38 -8.02 -5.33
C GLU A 176 9.48 -8.20 -6.56
N TYR A 177 8.15 -8.25 -6.37
CA TYR A 177 7.20 -8.33 -7.48
C TYR A 177 7.21 -7.06 -8.33
N ALA A 178 7.21 -5.90 -7.70
CA ALA A 178 7.23 -4.62 -8.41
C ALA A 178 8.46 -4.45 -9.31
N GLU A 179 9.62 -4.93 -8.87
CA GLU A 179 10.87 -4.90 -9.67
C GLU A 179 10.79 -5.77 -10.94
N ARG A 180 9.98 -6.83 -10.92
CA ARG A 180 9.82 -7.77 -12.04
C ARG A 180 8.71 -7.35 -13.03
N MET A 181 7.94 -6.32 -12.71
CA MET A 181 6.92 -5.81 -13.63
C MET A 181 7.57 -5.04 -14.78
N SER A 182 7.00 -5.14 -15.99
CA SER A 182 7.43 -4.37 -17.16
C SER A 182 7.41 -2.85 -16.90
N LYS A 183 6.43 -2.37 -16.15
CA LYS A 183 6.38 -1.03 -15.56
C LYS A 183 6.41 -1.18 -14.04
N PRO A 184 7.57 -0.91 -13.39
CA PRO A 184 7.70 -1.10 -11.96
C PRO A 184 6.74 -0.21 -11.15
N ALA A 185 5.96 -0.82 -10.27
CA ALA A 185 5.06 -0.12 -9.37
C ALA A 185 5.82 0.68 -8.30
N LEU A 186 5.22 1.79 -7.85
CA LEU A 186 5.67 2.47 -6.64
C LEU A 186 5.10 1.76 -5.41
N VAL A 187 5.96 1.17 -4.60
CA VAL A 187 5.58 0.46 -3.37
C VAL A 187 5.99 1.30 -2.17
N GLN A 188 5.03 1.58 -1.28
CA GLN A 188 5.28 2.26 -0.02
C GLN A 188 4.65 1.48 1.13
N PHE A 189 5.46 1.11 2.10
CA PHE A 189 5.00 0.56 3.37
C PHE A 189 4.93 1.66 4.44
N VAL A 190 3.83 1.69 5.17
CA VAL A 190 3.61 2.64 6.26
C VAL A 190 3.15 1.90 7.51
N HIS A 191 3.94 1.99 8.57
CA HIS A 191 3.51 1.57 9.89
C HIS A 191 2.70 2.67 10.56
N VAL A 192 1.47 2.35 10.94
CA VAL A 192 0.61 3.25 11.71
C VAL A 192 0.72 2.94 13.20
N PRO A 193 0.69 3.96 14.07
CA PRO A 193 0.60 3.77 15.50
C PRO A 193 -0.79 3.27 15.89
N GLN A 194 -0.95 2.78 17.12
CA GLN A 194 -2.28 2.59 17.71
C GLN A 194 -3.03 3.91 17.74
N ILE A 195 -4.35 3.84 17.52
CA ILE A 195 -5.25 4.98 17.64
C ILE A 195 -5.74 5.17 19.08
N LYS A 196 -6.26 6.36 19.36
CA LYS A 196 -7.01 6.61 20.61
C LYS A 196 -8.23 5.70 20.65
N ASN A 197 -8.29 4.81 21.63
CA ASN A 197 -9.50 4.09 21.99
C ASN A 197 -10.03 4.72 23.29
N GLY A 198 -11.34 5.00 23.37
CA GLY A 198 -11.96 5.77 24.44
C GLY A 198 -11.83 5.23 25.88
N SER A 199 -11.16 4.07 26.10
CA SER A 199 -11.15 3.34 27.34
C SER A 199 -10.02 3.66 28.33
N SER A 200 -9.05 4.54 27.99
CA SER A 200 -8.01 4.94 28.97
C SER A 200 -7.46 6.33 28.63
N ARG A 201 -7.74 7.32 29.49
CA ARG A 201 -7.24 8.70 29.36
C ARG A 201 -5.71 8.80 29.33
N MET A 202 -5.02 8.03 30.15
CA MET A 202 -3.57 8.14 30.34
C MET A 202 -2.73 7.54 29.19
N GLN A 203 -3.20 6.43 28.58
CA GLN A 203 -2.50 5.82 27.43
C GLN A 203 -2.85 6.47 26.09
N SER A 204 -3.92 7.30 26.04
CA SER A 204 -4.42 7.88 24.79
C SER A 204 -3.89 9.29 24.49
N ALA A 205 -3.29 9.99 25.44
CA ALA A 205 -2.91 11.41 25.31
C ALA A 205 -1.98 11.69 24.11
N ASN A 206 -1.08 10.77 23.78
CA ASN A 206 -0.10 10.93 22.70
C ASN A 206 -0.40 10.10 21.43
N ARG A 207 -1.57 9.46 21.34
CA ARG A 207 -1.98 8.67 20.15
C ARG A 207 -2.83 9.51 19.21
N PRO A 208 -2.62 9.44 17.90
CA PRO A 208 -3.44 10.16 16.94
C PRO A 208 -4.87 9.59 16.90
N SER A 209 -5.84 10.43 16.55
CA SER A 209 -7.18 9.98 16.22
C SER A 209 -7.21 9.26 14.87
N PHE A 210 -8.24 8.44 14.66
CA PHE A 210 -8.46 7.77 13.38
C PHE A 210 -8.56 8.77 12.22
N ALA A 211 -9.27 9.89 12.43
CA ALA A 211 -9.44 10.93 11.41
C ALA A 211 -8.10 11.57 11.00
N LYS A 212 -7.23 11.89 11.98
CA LYS A 212 -5.89 12.44 11.70
C LYS A 212 -5.03 11.48 10.91
N LEU A 213 -5.01 10.17 11.27
CA LEU A 213 -4.29 9.15 10.52
C LEU A 213 -4.84 9.01 9.08
N ALA A 214 -6.17 8.95 8.93
CA ALA A 214 -6.79 8.84 7.61
C ALA A 214 -6.46 10.05 6.74
N GLY A 215 -6.48 11.28 7.28
CA GLY A 215 -6.09 12.49 6.57
C GLY A 215 -4.63 12.48 6.11
N ALA A 216 -3.71 12.11 7.00
CA ALA A 216 -2.28 11.99 6.67
C ALA A 216 -2.02 10.94 5.59
N LEU A 217 -2.65 9.76 5.69
CA LEU A 217 -2.53 8.70 4.69
C LEU A 217 -3.17 9.08 3.34
N GLN A 218 -4.26 9.84 3.36
CA GLN A 218 -4.88 10.36 2.14
C GLN A 218 -3.96 11.33 1.40
N ALA A 219 -3.31 12.26 2.12
CA ALA A 219 -2.34 13.17 1.52
C ALA A 219 -1.10 12.43 0.99
N LEU A 220 -0.64 11.41 1.71
CA LEU A 220 0.42 10.52 1.28
C LEU A 220 0.06 9.81 -0.03
N LEU A 221 -1.16 9.27 -0.17
CA LEU A 221 -1.63 8.65 -1.40
C LEU A 221 -1.67 9.63 -2.58
N VAL A 222 -2.12 10.87 -2.37
CA VAL A 222 -2.10 11.92 -3.42
C VAL A 222 -0.66 12.14 -3.93
N GLU A 223 0.33 12.20 -3.03
CA GLU A 223 1.73 12.33 -3.41
C GLU A 223 2.23 11.11 -4.19
N LEU A 224 1.88 9.88 -3.77
CA LEU A 224 2.26 8.67 -4.50
C LEU A 224 1.67 8.63 -5.92
N ILE A 225 0.40 9.02 -6.08
CA ILE A 225 -0.24 9.14 -7.40
C ILE A 225 0.50 10.18 -8.26
N ALA A 226 0.84 11.32 -7.68
CA ALA A 226 1.58 12.36 -8.38
C ALA A 226 2.98 11.87 -8.82
N GLN A 227 3.65 11.05 -8.02
CA GLN A 227 4.93 10.42 -8.39
C GLN A 227 4.76 9.39 -9.51
N ALA A 228 3.72 8.55 -9.45
CA ALA A 228 3.47 7.52 -10.47
C ALA A 228 3.08 8.08 -11.84
N ARG A 229 2.55 9.30 -11.89
CA ARG A 229 2.16 10.01 -13.13
C ARG A 229 3.29 10.83 -13.75
N ARG A 230 4.43 10.92 -13.10
CA ARG A 230 5.61 11.58 -13.70
C ARG A 230 6.25 10.64 -14.71
N PRO A 231 6.66 11.19 -15.85
CA PRO A 231 7.41 10.44 -16.85
C PRO A 231 8.78 9.98 -16.30
#